data_cfed31d0b80d85f6b86e524bd6bd845c
#
_entry.id   cfed31d0b80d85f6b86e524bd6bd845c
#
_cell.length_a   1.000
_cell.length_b   1.000
_cell.length_c   1.000
_cell.angle_alpha   90.00
_cell.angle_beta   90.00
_cell.angle_gamma   90.00
#
_symmetry.space_group_name_H-M   'P 1'
#
loop_
_entity.id
_entity.type
_entity.pdbx_description
1 polymer ?
#
loop_
_entity_poly.entity_id
_entity_poly.type
_entity_poly.pdbx_seq_one_letter_code
_entity_poly.pdbx_strand_id
1 'polypeptide(L)'
;MFTTLGFAGVHPDLAEEALLALIECGVAAVAVKPVVLKELPPSVVQASAARGVPVFFYEGRYMERVIADLMNLLDDDAAEWERNHLIDLILAPSDEHAVRSTFFTIAGVTGATIQCLAIRPVTDDGASLRALQKVVEGVLTGYGERWDDVERTFVCRYREMLLGFVSFKRPPLKAVAISDADLAKCIATAGPLVCGISQEVSLGEGDLAVRQAMAALRTAEREDAGIVRWTTLRFDAFRAAARSDRLYARAADLLRSLLFDYDAEHDADLGATAEAFAAAYGEVSRTAEALFQHPNTVRYRLKKIKEVLSVQDATDRELAALLALAYLT
;
A
#
# COMPACT_ATOMS: atom_id res chain seq x y z
N MET A 1 -11.87 -28.23 -7.79
CA MET A 1 -12.07 -29.65 -8.24
C MET A 1 -12.23 -29.69 -9.73
N PHE A 2 -11.51 -30.55 -10.45
CA PHE A 2 -11.68 -30.80 -11.87
C PHE A 2 -12.34 -32.17 -12.08
N THR A 3 -13.30 -32.25 -12.98
CA THR A 3 -13.97 -33.51 -13.30
C THR A 3 -14.37 -33.58 -14.78
N THR A 4 -14.34 -34.77 -15.31
CA THR A 4 -14.91 -35.07 -16.66
C THR A 4 -16.31 -35.64 -16.56
N LEU A 5 -16.77 -35.99 -15.36
CA LEU A 5 -17.98 -36.77 -15.12
C LEU A 5 -18.05 -38.01 -16.00
N GLY A 6 -16.92 -38.67 -16.26
CA GLY A 6 -16.82 -39.76 -17.22
C GLY A 6 -17.77 -40.94 -16.92
N PHE A 7 -18.10 -41.18 -15.65
CA PHE A 7 -19.08 -42.17 -15.22
C PHE A 7 -20.50 -41.82 -15.67
N ALA A 8 -20.80 -40.56 -15.89
CA ALA A 8 -22.12 -40.10 -16.34
C ALA A 8 -22.43 -40.49 -17.79
N GLY A 9 -21.44 -40.91 -18.57
CA GLY A 9 -21.69 -41.53 -19.89
C GLY A 9 -22.49 -42.83 -19.80
N VAL A 10 -22.42 -43.54 -18.66
CA VAL A 10 -23.17 -44.76 -18.39
C VAL A 10 -24.39 -44.47 -17.48
N HIS A 11 -24.27 -43.50 -16.57
CA HIS A 11 -25.29 -43.13 -15.58
C HIS A 11 -25.49 -41.63 -15.53
N PRO A 12 -26.22 -41.02 -16.49
CA PRO A 12 -26.39 -39.54 -16.57
C PRO A 12 -26.99 -38.92 -15.31
N ASP A 13 -27.90 -39.64 -14.65
CA ASP A 13 -28.58 -39.17 -13.42
C ASP A 13 -27.60 -38.91 -12.26
N LEU A 14 -26.48 -39.63 -12.22
CA LEU A 14 -25.46 -39.47 -11.20
C LEU A 14 -24.58 -38.22 -11.41
N ALA A 15 -24.61 -37.60 -12.56
CA ALA A 15 -23.84 -36.40 -12.85
C ALA A 15 -24.32 -35.19 -12.00
N GLU A 16 -25.65 -35.03 -11.94
CA GLU A 16 -26.26 -33.98 -11.13
C GLU A 16 -26.01 -34.19 -9.63
N GLU A 17 -26.22 -35.43 -9.15
CA GLU A 17 -26.00 -35.79 -7.76
C GLU A 17 -24.52 -35.57 -7.34
N ALA A 18 -23.57 -35.94 -8.19
CA ALA A 18 -22.16 -35.74 -7.95
C ALA A 18 -21.77 -34.25 -7.88
N LEU A 19 -22.33 -33.40 -8.74
CA LEU A 19 -22.10 -31.96 -8.71
C LEU A 19 -22.68 -31.33 -7.45
N LEU A 20 -23.90 -31.72 -7.05
CA LEU A 20 -24.51 -31.26 -5.81
C LEU A 20 -23.68 -31.68 -4.60
N ALA A 21 -23.22 -32.93 -4.54
CA ALA A 21 -22.38 -33.41 -3.47
C ALA A 21 -21.04 -32.65 -3.36
N LEU A 22 -20.39 -32.32 -4.49
CA LEU A 22 -19.19 -31.50 -4.52
C LEU A 22 -19.43 -30.08 -3.97
N ILE A 23 -20.55 -29.45 -4.35
CA ILE A 23 -20.94 -28.14 -3.82
C ILE A 23 -21.22 -28.24 -2.32
N GLU A 24 -21.86 -29.29 -1.86
CA GLU A 24 -22.13 -29.52 -0.43
C GLU A 24 -20.87 -29.76 0.39
N CYS A 25 -19.88 -30.42 -0.19
CA CYS A 25 -18.56 -30.61 0.44
C CYS A 25 -17.76 -29.31 0.60
N GLY A 26 -18.24 -28.19 0.06
CA GLY A 26 -17.59 -26.89 0.24
C GLY A 26 -16.30 -26.74 -0.54
N VAL A 27 -16.17 -27.35 -1.72
CA VAL A 27 -15.02 -27.11 -2.61
C VAL A 27 -15.00 -25.64 -3.08
N ALA A 28 -13.82 -25.08 -3.29
CA ALA A 28 -13.68 -23.68 -3.70
C ALA A 28 -14.29 -23.39 -5.07
N ALA A 29 -14.25 -24.37 -6.01
CA ALA A 29 -14.86 -24.29 -7.33
C ALA A 29 -14.94 -25.66 -7.97
N VAL A 30 -15.83 -25.85 -8.94
CA VAL A 30 -15.94 -27.07 -9.76
C VAL A 30 -15.74 -26.73 -11.22
N ALA A 31 -14.75 -27.33 -11.86
CA ALA A 31 -14.50 -27.23 -13.30
C ALA A 31 -14.93 -28.53 -13.99
N VAL A 32 -15.86 -28.45 -14.91
CA VAL A 32 -16.43 -29.61 -15.62
C VAL A 32 -15.99 -29.58 -17.11
N LYS A 33 -15.45 -30.68 -17.59
CA LYS A 33 -15.18 -30.83 -19.02
C LYS A 33 -16.49 -31.23 -19.72
N PRO A 34 -16.93 -30.50 -20.76
CA PRO A 34 -18.22 -30.74 -21.43
C PRO A 34 -18.18 -31.97 -22.37
N VAL A 35 -17.77 -33.12 -21.79
CA VAL A 35 -17.74 -34.41 -22.57
C VAL A 35 -19.12 -35.06 -22.55
N VAL A 36 -19.72 -35.11 -21.36
CA VAL A 36 -21.01 -35.76 -21.13
C VAL A 36 -22.10 -34.74 -20.84
N LEU A 37 -21.80 -33.82 -19.94
CA LEU A 37 -22.70 -32.74 -19.52
C LEU A 37 -22.33 -31.47 -20.30
N LYS A 38 -23.25 -30.94 -21.11
CA LYS A 38 -23.04 -29.73 -21.90
C LYS A 38 -23.67 -28.48 -21.31
N GLU A 39 -24.62 -28.67 -20.42
CA GLU A 39 -25.34 -27.61 -19.71
C GLU A 39 -25.48 -28.03 -18.26
N LEU A 40 -25.47 -27.03 -17.35
CA LEU A 40 -25.66 -27.31 -15.93
C LEU A 40 -27.15 -27.50 -15.63
N PRO A 41 -27.52 -28.55 -14.88
CA PRO A 41 -28.86 -28.71 -14.35
C PRO A 41 -29.29 -27.49 -13.51
N PRO A 42 -30.57 -27.08 -13.56
CA PRO A 42 -31.05 -25.91 -12.78
C PRO A 42 -30.83 -26.03 -11.30
N SER A 43 -30.91 -27.22 -10.73
CA SER A 43 -30.62 -27.51 -9.31
C SER A 43 -29.16 -27.21 -8.95
N VAL A 44 -28.22 -27.56 -9.84
CA VAL A 44 -26.79 -27.29 -9.66
C VAL A 44 -26.50 -25.78 -9.73
N VAL A 45 -27.13 -25.06 -10.67
CA VAL A 45 -27.03 -23.60 -10.77
C VAL A 45 -27.53 -22.94 -9.49
N GLN A 46 -28.68 -23.40 -8.99
CA GLN A 46 -29.27 -22.86 -7.75
C GLN A 46 -28.40 -23.15 -6.50
N ALA A 47 -27.89 -24.39 -6.39
CA ALA A 47 -27.00 -24.77 -5.30
C ALA A 47 -25.66 -24.01 -5.34
N SER A 48 -25.08 -23.84 -6.55
CA SER A 48 -23.88 -23.05 -6.80
C SER A 48 -24.06 -21.60 -6.31
N ALA A 49 -25.15 -20.95 -6.72
CA ALA A 49 -25.46 -19.60 -6.31
C ALA A 49 -25.71 -19.47 -4.80
N ALA A 50 -26.44 -20.42 -4.21
CA ALA A 50 -26.78 -20.42 -2.77
C ALA A 50 -25.55 -20.59 -1.87
N ARG A 51 -24.56 -21.38 -2.31
CA ARG A 51 -23.34 -21.70 -1.52
C ARG A 51 -22.11 -20.90 -1.94
N GLY A 52 -22.19 -20.08 -3.00
CA GLY A 52 -21.07 -19.31 -3.51
C GLY A 52 -19.95 -20.18 -4.10
N VAL A 53 -20.25 -21.43 -4.52
CA VAL A 53 -19.30 -22.34 -5.14
C VAL A 53 -19.45 -22.27 -6.66
N PRO A 54 -18.54 -21.59 -7.39
CA PRO A 54 -18.66 -21.47 -8.84
C PRO A 54 -18.48 -22.81 -9.54
N VAL A 55 -19.38 -23.08 -10.49
CA VAL A 55 -19.31 -24.25 -11.38
C VAL A 55 -19.20 -23.73 -12.80
N PHE A 56 -18.19 -24.14 -13.54
CA PHE A 56 -17.94 -23.68 -14.90
C PHE A 56 -17.47 -24.81 -15.83
N PHE A 57 -17.75 -24.66 -17.10
CA PHE A 57 -17.20 -25.54 -18.12
C PHE A 57 -15.84 -25.03 -18.58
N TYR A 58 -14.92 -25.96 -18.84
CA TYR A 58 -13.66 -25.63 -19.48
C TYR A 58 -13.44 -26.39 -20.77
N GLU A 59 -12.96 -25.69 -21.79
CA GLU A 59 -12.60 -26.26 -23.07
C GLU A 59 -11.08 -26.36 -23.19
N GLY A 60 -10.58 -27.56 -23.43
CA GLY A 60 -9.14 -27.76 -23.59
C GLY A 60 -8.81 -29.22 -23.79
N ARG A 61 -7.75 -29.50 -24.55
CA ARG A 61 -7.33 -30.88 -24.86
C ARG A 61 -6.51 -31.54 -23.73
N TYR A 62 -5.91 -30.73 -22.83
CA TYR A 62 -4.96 -31.22 -21.82
C TYR A 62 -5.34 -30.71 -20.44
N MET A 63 -6.01 -31.55 -19.66
CA MET A 63 -6.37 -31.26 -18.26
C MET A 63 -5.12 -31.03 -17.40
N GLU A 64 -4.07 -31.78 -17.68
CA GLU A 64 -2.78 -31.68 -16.98
C GLU A 64 -2.19 -30.28 -17.07
N ARG A 65 -2.34 -29.61 -18.22
CA ARG A 65 -1.88 -28.24 -18.42
C ARG A 65 -2.67 -27.23 -17.58
N VAL A 66 -3.99 -27.39 -17.55
CA VAL A 66 -4.87 -26.54 -16.72
C VAL A 66 -4.56 -26.71 -15.23
N ILE A 67 -4.32 -27.97 -14.81
CA ILE A 67 -3.93 -28.26 -13.42
C ILE A 67 -2.56 -27.66 -13.14
N ALA A 68 -1.57 -27.81 -14.02
CA ALA A 68 -0.24 -27.25 -13.84
C ALA A 68 -0.29 -25.71 -13.78
N ASP A 69 -1.04 -25.06 -14.67
CA ASP A 69 -1.21 -23.61 -14.66
C ASP A 69 -1.89 -23.12 -13.36
N LEU A 70 -2.90 -23.87 -12.86
CA LEU A 70 -3.55 -23.55 -11.59
C LEU A 70 -2.61 -23.76 -10.39
N MET A 71 -1.84 -24.84 -10.37
CA MET A 71 -0.86 -25.07 -9.31
C MET A 71 0.21 -23.97 -9.28
N ASN A 72 0.71 -23.57 -10.45
CA ASN A 72 1.64 -22.43 -10.54
C ASN A 72 1.02 -21.13 -10.01
N LEU A 73 -0.26 -20.86 -10.28
CA LEU A 73 -0.97 -19.68 -9.76
C LEU A 73 -1.10 -19.75 -8.22
N LEU A 74 -1.41 -20.92 -7.67
CA LEU A 74 -1.51 -21.11 -6.22
C LEU A 74 -0.15 -21.00 -5.53
N ASP A 75 0.90 -21.54 -6.15
CA ASP A 75 2.27 -21.42 -5.64
C ASP A 75 2.76 -19.96 -5.71
N ASP A 76 2.42 -19.22 -6.77
CA ASP A 76 2.70 -17.79 -6.89
C ASP A 76 1.98 -16.99 -5.80
N ASP A 77 0.70 -17.28 -5.54
CA ASP A 77 -0.08 -16.59 -4.50
C ASP A 77 0.44 -16.91 -3.08
N ALA A 78 0.85 -18.16 -2.83
CA ALA A 78 1.45 -18.57 -1.56
C ALA A 78 2.80 -17.87 -1.33
N ALA A 79 3.66 -17.85 -2.36
CA ALA A 79 4.95 -17.15 -2.30
C ALA A 79 4.79 -15.63 -2.13
N GLU A 80 3.71 -15.06 -2.69
CA GLU A 80 3.38 -13.65 -2.49
C GLU A 80 2.91 -13.37 -1.07
N TRP A 81 2.05 -14.23 -0.52
CA TRP A 81 1.61 -14.11 0.86
C TRP A 81 2.80 -14.16 1.83
N GLU A 82 3.73 -15.09 1.62
CA GLU A 82 4.96 -15.20 2.41
C GLU A 82 5.81 -13.92 2.31
N ARG A 83 6.00 -13.38 1.10
CA ARG A 83 6.74 -12.12 0.90
C ARG A 83 6.06 -10.93 1.57
N ASN A 84 4.73 -10.82 1.51
CA ASN A 84 3.99 -9.78 2.23
C ASN A 84 4.21 -9.89 3.74
N HIS A 85 4.17 -11.11 4.29
CA HIS A 85 4.44 -11.35 5.70
C HIS A 85 5.88 -10.94 6.08
N LEU A 86 6.86 -11.25 5.26
CA LEU A 86 8.25 -10.86 5.49
C LEU A 86 8.43 -9.32 5.43
N ILE A 87 7.73 -8.62 4.53
CA ILE A 87 7.72 -7.14 4.52
C ILE A 87 7.05 -6.59 5.79
N ASP A 88 5.96 -7.20 6.26
CA ASP A 88 5.34 -6.80 7.54
C ASP A 88 6.30 -7.00 8.72
N LEU A 89 7.15 -8.04 8.70
CA LEU A 89 8.21 -8.25 9.71
C LEU A 89 9.29 -7.16 9.63
N ILE A 90 9.71 -6.73 8.44
CA ILE A 90 10.62 -5.60 8.28
C ILE A 90 10.02 -4.32 8.87
N LEU A 91 8.71 -4.10 8.64
CA LEU A 91 8.01 -2.91 9.12
C LEU A 91 7.62 -2.99 10.62
N ALA A 92 7.72 -4.16 11.25
CA ALA A 92 7.54 -4.29 12.69
C ALA A 92 8.74 -3.66 13.43
N PRO A 93 8.59 -3.28 14.71
CA PRO A 93 9.72 -2.88 15.54
C PRO A 93 10.73 -4.04 15.64
N SER A 94 11.88 -3.89 15.01
CA SER A 94 12.92 -4.91 14.93
C SER A 94 14.31 -4.28 15.03
N ASP A 95 15.31 -5.08 15.36
CA ASP A 95 16.69 -4.63 15.33
C ASP A 95 17.31 -4.78 13.92
N GLU A 96 18.44 -4.16 13.69
CA GLU A 96 19.13 -4.18 12.41
C GLU A 96 19.47 -5.59 11.91
N HIS A 97 19.75 -6.54 12.83
CA HIS A 97 20.07 -7.91 12.49
C HIS A 97 18.84 -8.64 11.93
N ALA A 98 17.67 -8.46 12.55
CA ALA A 98 16.42 -9.01 12.09
C ALA A 98 16.04 -8.47 10.71
N VAL A 99 16.20 -7.16 10.48
CA VAL A 99 15.96 -6.53 9.17
C VAL A 99 16.86 -7.14 8.09
N ARG A 100 18.18 -7.25 8.35
CA ARG A 100 19.14 -7.89 7.42
C ARG A 100 18.77 -9.34 7.11
N SER A 101 18.46 -10.12 8.14
CA SER A 101 18.07 -11.53 8.01
C SER A 101 16.80 -11.68 7.17
N THR A 102 15.84 -10.79 7.35
CA THR A 102 14.59 -10.82 6.57
C THR A 102 14.83 -10.48 5.10
N PHE A 103 15.65 -9.47 4.78
CA PHE A 103 16.03 -9.18 3.39
C PHE A 103 16.81 -10.34 2.74
N PHE A 104 17.66 -11.02 3.50
CA PHE A 104 18.32 -12.23 3.02
C PHE A 104 17.30 -13.33 2.70
N THR A 105 16.30 -13.53 3.55
CA THR A 105 15.25 -14.53 3.34
C THR A 105 14.38 -14.19 2.13
N ILE A 106 14.01 -12.91 1.93
CA ILE A 106 13.17 -12.49 0.79
C ILE A 106 13.86 -12.71 -0.55
N ALA A 107 15.12 -12.32 -0.67
CA ALA A 107 15.79 -12.24 -1.97
C ALA A 107 17.31 -12.54 -1.93
N GLY A 108 17.83 -13.08 -0.84
CA GLY A 108 19.28 -13.35 -0.71
C GLY A 108 20.13 -12.09 -0.68
N VAL A 109 19.59 -10.97 -0.20
CA VAL A 109 20.30 -9.67 -0.14
C VAL A 109 21.38 -9.72 0.93
N THR A 110 22.60 -9.33 0.58
CA THR A 110 23.76 -9.28 1.48
C THR A 110 24.53 -7.96 1.41
N GLY A 111 24.02 -6.99 0.65
CA GLY A 111 24.67 -5.71 0.41
C GLY A 111 24.87 -4.87 1.68
N ALA A 112 25.60 -3.77 1.53
CA ALA A 112 25.84 -2.83 2.61
C ALA A 112 24.66 -1.88 2.82
N THR A 113 24.06 -1.42 1.71
CA THR A 113 22.99 -0.45 1.70
C THR A 113 21.85 -0.88 0.77
N ILE A 114 20.67 -0.26 0.96
CA ILE A 114 19.46 -0.57 0.19
C ILE A 114 18.66 0.70 -0.10
N GLN A 115 18.02 0.75 -1.26
CA GLN A 115 17.05 1.74 -1.67
C GLN A 115 15.74 1.05 -2.03
N CYS A 116 14.61 1.67 -1.71
CA CYS A 116 13.27 1.17 -2.02
C CYS A 116 12.51 2.13 -2.93
N LEU A 117 11.75 1.56 -3.85
CA LEU A 117 10.74 2.22 -4.67
C LEU A 117 9.37 1.65 -4.30
N ALA A 118 8.41 2.51 -4.00
CA ALA A 118 7.01 2.13 -3.89
C ALA A 118 6.27 2.63 -5.12
N ILE A 119 5.60 1.72 -5.85
CA ILE A 119 5.03 2.01 -7.17
C ILE A 119 3.58 1.54 -7.19
N ARG A 120 2.69 2.39 -7.71
CA ARG A 120 1.29 2.05 -7.96
C ARG A 120 0.87 2.49 -9.36
N PRO A 121 0.10 1.67 -10.10
CA PRO A 121 -0.53 2.12 -11.34
C PRO A 121 -1.62 3.16 -11.03
N VAL A 122 -1.83 4.11 -11.92
CA VAL A 122 -2.91 5.11 -11.77
C VAL A 122 -4.29 4.49 -12.05
N THR A 123 -4.35 3.40 -12.84
CA THR A 123 -5.58 2.67 -13.14
C THR A 123 -5.72 1.47 -12.22
N ASP A 124 -6.87 1.36 -11.57
CA ASP A 124 -7.19 0.27 -10.62
C ASP A 124 -7.65 -1.00 -11.38
N ASP A 125 -6.72 -1.65 -12.05
CA ASP A 125 -6.94 -2.89 -12.76
C ASP A 125 -5.98 -3.96 -12.21
N GLY A 126 -6.50 -4.92 -11.44
CA GLY A 126 -5.69 -5.94 -10.76
C GLY A 126 -4.82 -6.79 -11.73
N ALA A 127 -5.19 -6.90 -13.01
CA ALA A 127 -4.34 -7.46 -14.06
C ALA A 127 -3.12 -6.56 -14.35
N SER A 128 -3.24 -5.26 -14.11
CA SER A 128 -2.20 -4.25 -14.30
C SER A 128 -1.01 -4.43 -13.35
N LEU A 129 -1.22 -4.84 -12.09
CA LEU A 129 -0.12 -4.93 -11.11
C LEU A 129 0.88 -6.05 -11.44
N ARG A 130 0.41 -7.21 -11.91
CA ARG A 130 1.27 -8.31 -12.37
C ARG A 130 2.04 -7.96 -13.66
N ALA A 131 1.39 -7.26 -14.57
CA ALA A 131 2.04 -6.79 -15.80
C ALA A 131 3.09 -5.72 -15.48
N LEU A 132 2.76 -4.76 -14.60
CA LEU A 132 3.66 -3.73 -14.13
C LEU A 132 4.87 -4.34 -13.40
N GLN A 133 4.69 -5.38 -12.57
CA GLN A 133 5.79 -6.06 -11.88
C GLN A 133 6.85 -6.55 -12.86
N LYS A 134 6.46 -7.24 -13.93
CA LYS A 134 7.39 -7.75 -14.95
C LYS A 134 8.17 -6.63 -15.63
N VAL A 135 7.50 -5.50 -15.89
CA VAL A 135 8.16 -4.32 -16.50
C VAL A 135 9.17 -3.72 -15.54
N VAL A 136 8.78 -3.52 -14.27
CA VAL A 136 9.67 -2.96 -13.23
C VAL A 136 10.84 -3.90 -12.97
N GLU A 137 10.62 -5.21 -12.89
CA GLU A 137 11.69 -6.21 -12.78
C GLU A 137 12.70 -6.09 -13.93
N GLY A 138 12.25 -6.00 -15.17
CA GLY A 138 13.10 -5.82 -16.33
C GLY A 138 13.92 -4.53 -16.29
N VAL A 139 13.32 -3.43 -15.87
CA VAL A 139 14.00 -2.13 -15.72
C VAL A 139 15.04 -2.18 -14.60
N LEU A 140 14.71 -2.75 -13.43
CA LEU A 140 15.64 -2.86 -12.30
C LEU A 140 16.77 -3.85 -12.60
N THR A 141 16.52 -4.94 -13.30
CA THR A 141 17.56 -5.87 -13.75
C THR A 141 18.53 -5.16 -14.69
N GLY A 142 18.04 -4.47 -15.72
CA GLY A 142 18.88 -3.71 -16.64
C GLY A 142 19.59 -2.52 -15.96
N TYR A 143 19.05 -1.99 -14.88
CA TYR A 143 19.75 -1.03 -14.02
C TYR A 143 20.91 -1.72 -13.29
N GLY A 144 20.67 -2.87 -12.66
CA GLY A 144 21.68 -3.64 -11.94
C GLY A 144 22.84 -4.06 -12.82
N GLU A 145 22.58 -4.43 -14.07
CA GLU A 145 23.62 -4.82 -15.03
C GLU A 145 24.54 -3.66 -15.46
N ARG A 146 24.06 -2.42 -15.35
CA ARG A 146 24.83 -1.21 -15.73
C ARG A 146 25.77 -0.71 -14.64
N TRP A 147 25.58 -1.12 -13.39
CA TRP A 147 26.30 -0.58 -12.25
C TRP A 147 26.96 -1.68 -11.42
N ASP A 148 28.29 -1.72 -11.44
CA ASP A 148 29.07 -2.72 -10.72
C ASP A 148 28.86 -2.72 -9.20
N ASP A 149 28.47 -1.57 -8.62
CA ASP A 149 28.21 -1.44 -7.19
C ASP A 149 26.84 -2.01 -6.77
N VAL A 150 25.95 -2.28 -7.72
CA VAL A 150 24.68 -2.96 -7.42
C VAL A 150 24.97 -4.42 -7.08
N GLU A 151 24.49 -4.86 -5.93
CA GLU A 151 24.59 -6.24 -5.49
C GLU A 151 23.42 -7.05 -6.01
N ARG A 152 22.19 -6.52 -5.81
CA ARG A 152 20.96 -7.20 -6.17
C ARG A 152 19.82 -6.22 -6.40
N THR A 153 18.93 -6.58 -7.32
CA THR A 153 17.62 -5.94 -7.50
C THR A 153 16.52 -6.97 -7.37
N PHE A 154 15.40 -6.59 -6.81
CA PHE A 154 14.21 -7.44 -6.80
C PHE A 154 12.94 -6.60 -6.66
N VAL A 155 11.80 -7.18 -7.03
CA VAL A 155 10.48 -6.56 -6.94
C VAL A 155 9.53 -7.55 -6.26
N CYS A 156 8.72 -7.06 -5.37
CA CYS A 156 7.63 -7.84 -4.80
C CYS A 156 6.33 -7.04 -4.82
N ARG A 157 5.22 -7.74 -4.89
CA ARG A 157 3.90 -7.16 -4.63
C ARG A 157 3.71 -7.07 -3.13
N TYR A 158 3.25 -5.92 -2.66
CA TYR A 158 2.92 -5.71 -1.27
C TYR A 158 1.61 -4.95 -1.19
N ARG A 159 0.54 -5.63 -0.75
CA ARG A 159 -0.82 -5.11 -0.78
C ARG A 159 -1.19 -4.63 -2.19
N GLU A 160 -1.55 -3.38 -2.38
CA GLU A 160 -1.97 -2.78 -3.66
C GLU A 160 -0.84 -2.03 -4.39
N MET A 161 0.41 -2.33 -4.08
CA MET A 161 1.57 -1.66 -4.67
C MET A 161 2.70 -2.64 -4.99
N LEU A 162 3.65 -2.20 -5.78
CA LEU A 162 4.93 -2.87 -5.95
C LEU A 162 5.97 -2.20 -5.06
N LEU A 163 6.80 -3.02 -4.43
CA LEU A 163 8.03 -2.58 -3.79
C LEU A 163 9.20 -3.08 -4.62
N GLY A 164 9.94 -2.15 -5.24
CA GLY A 164 11.18 -2.42 -5.94
C GLY A 164 12.36 -2.10 -5.03
N PHE A 165 13.37 -2.95 -5.02
CA PHE A 165 14.55 -2.78 -4.19
C PHE A 165 15.81 -2.83 -5.00
N VAL A 166 16.77 -1.97 -4.65
CA VAL A 166 18.13 -1.99 -5.16
C VAL A 166 19.08 -2.04 -3.98
N SER A 167 19.85 -3.12 -3.88
CA SER A 167 20.89 -3.30 -2.88
C SER A 167 22.28 -3.04 -3.50
N PHE A 168 23.15 -2.41 -2.72
CA PHE A 168 24.48 -2.05 -3.14
C PHE A 168 25.54 -2.77 -2.30
N LYS A 169 26.64 -3.23 -2.95
CA LYS A 169 27.77 -3.90 -2.29
C LYS A 169 28.47 -3.03 -1.26
N ARG A 170 28.47 -1.72 -1.51
CA ARG A 170 29.05 -0.66 -0.66
C ARG A 170 28.27 0.63 -0.89
N PRO A 171 28.30 1.57 0.05
CA PRO A 171 27.70 2.88 -0.17
C PRO A 171 28.26 3.49 -1.46
N PRO A 172 27.44 3.87 -2.44
CA PRO A 172 27.93 4.44 -3.69
C PRO A 172 28.62 5.78 -3.43
N LEU A 173 29.79 5.97 -4.04
CA LEU A 173 30.58 7.21 -3.95
C LEU A 173 29.85 8.43 -4.53
N LYS A 174 28.91 8.20 -5.42
CA LYS A 174 27.96 9.20 -5.93
C LYS A 174 26.58 8.57 -5.86
N ALA A 175 25.59 9.35 -5.47
CA ALA A 175 24.21 8.87 -5.42
C ALA A 175 23.82 8.28 -6.79
N VAL A 176 23.97 6.96 -6.90
CA VAL A 176 23.53 6.17 -8.03
C VAL A 176 22.06 5.90 -7.79
N ALA A 177 21.24 6.96 -7.86
CA ALA A 177 19.80 6.82 -7.75
C ALA A 177 19.26 6.29 -9.07
N ILE A 178 18.25 5.42 -9.00
CA ILE A 178 17.44 5.09 -10.17
C ILE A 178 17.01 6.40 -10.82
N SER A 179 17.35 6.58 -12.08
CA SER A 179 17.12 7.84 -12.78
C SER A 179 15.65 7.98 -13.17
N ASP A 180 15.19 9.22 -13.33
CA ASP A 180 13.86 9.48 -13.87
C ASP A 180 13.70 8.89 -15.29
N ALA A 181 14.80 8.76 -16.04
CA ALA A 181 14.82 8.11 -17.35
C ALA A 181 14.55 6.59 -17.27
N ASP A 182 14.99 5.90 -16.22
CA ASP A 182 14.68 4.49 -16.02
C ASP A 182 13.21 4.29 -15.64
N LEU A 183 12.67 5.18 -14.83
CA LEU A 183 11.24 5.16 -14.48
C LEU A 183 10.35 5.59 -15.65
N ALA A 184 10.80 6.50 -16.49
CA ALA A 184 10.09 6.86 -17.73
C ALA A 184 9.90 5.65 -18.67
N LYS A 185 10.83 4.69 -18.68
CA LYS A 185 10.65 3.43 -19.43
C LYS A 185 9.52 2.57 -18.86
N CYS A 186 9.37 2.53 -17.52
CA CYS A 186 8.25 1.85 -16.91
C CYS A 186 6.92 2.47 -17.35
N ILE A 187 6.83 3.81 -17.31
CA ILE A 187 5.63 4.55 -17.73
C ILE A 187 5.32 4.29 -19.20
N ALA A 188 6.33 4.35 -20.07
CA ALA A 188 6.13 4.12 -21.51
C ALA A 188 5.64 2.71 -21.84
N THR A 189 5.98 1.71 -21.01
CA THR A 189 5.66 0.30 -21.27
C THR A 189 4.40 -0.16 -20.53
N ALA A 190 4.21 0.25 -19.28
CA ALA A 190 3.14 -0.22 -18.41
C ALA A 190 1.98 0.79 -18.23
N GLY A 191 2.10 1.98 -18.81
CA GLY A 191 1.13 3.07 -18.65
C GLY A 191 1.43 3.97 -17.44
N PRO A 192 0.51 4.91 -17.13
CA PRO A 192 0.73 5.89 -16.09
C PRO A 192 0.84 5.23 -14.71
N LEU A 193 1.84 5.65 -13.94
CA LEU A 193 2.11 5.19 -12.59
C LEU A 193 2.53 6.36 -11.69
N VAL A 194 2.37 6.16 -10.39
CA VAL A 194 2.96 7.00 -9.34
C VAL A 194 4.04 6.23 -8.62
N CYS A 195 5.11 6.90 -8.25
CA CYS A 195 6.28 6.29 -7.63
C CYS A 195 6.84 7.15 -6.50
N GLY A 196 7.03 6.55 -5.34
CA GLY A 196 7.80 7.10 -4.24
C GLY A 196 9.16 6.42 -4.12
N ILE A 197 10.23 7.19 -3.94
CA ILE A 197 11.59 6.68 -3.87
C ILE A 197 12.22 7.07 -2.54
N SER A 198 12.76 6.10 -1.81
CA SER A 198 13.52 6.32 -0.58
C SER A 198 14.86 6.98 -0.86
N GLN A 199 15.50 7.50 0.19
CA GLN A 199 16.95 7.60 0.18
C GLN A 199 17.59 6.20 0.27
N GLU A 200 18.86 6.11 -0.03
CA GLU A 200 19.68 4.95 0.29
C GLU A 200 19.97 4.94 1.79
N VAL A 201 19.79 3.79 2.44
CA VAL A 201 20.05 3.59 3.87
C VAL A 201 20.89 2.35 4.09
N SER A 202 21.46 2.17 5.29
CA SER A 202 22.09 0.90 5.68
C SER A 202 21.09 -0.25 5.52
N LEU A 203 21.55 -1.44 5.09
CA LEU A 203 20.67 -2.60 4.95
C LEU A 203 19.97 -2.96 6.28
N GLY A 204 20.61 -2.70 7.42
CA GLY A 204 20.00 -2.88 8.74
C GLY A 204 18.86 -1.90 9.05
N GLU A 205 18.82 -0.77 8.34
CA GLU A 205 17.76 0.25 8.42
C GLU A 205 16.79 0.15 7.22
N GLY A 206 16.70 -1.01 6.58
CA GLY A 206 15.89 -1.20 5.38
C GLY A 206 14.39 -0.98 5.59
N ASP A 207 13.89 -1.07 6.83
CA ASP A 207 12.55 -0.64 7.22
C ASP A 207 12.32 0.85 6.93
N LEU A 208 13.33 1.70 7.17
CA LEU A 208 13.26 3.13 6.84
C LEU A 208 13.18 3.34 5.33
N ALA A 209 13.90 2.55 4.51
CA ALA A 209 13.77 2.63 3.07
C ALA A 209 12.32 2.37 2.62
N VAL A 210 11.68 1.31 3.14
CA VAL A 210 10.29 1.00 2.81
C VAL A 210 9.34 2.11 3.26
N ARG A 211 9.46 2.58 4.51
CA ARG A 211 8.63 3.66 5.05
C ARG A 211 8.76 4.96 4.28
N GLN A 212 9.99 5.33 3.93
CA GLN A 212 10.28 6.53 3.15
C GLN A 212 9.70 6.45 1.74
N ALA A 213 9.85 5.32 1.04
CA ALA A 213 9.27 5.11 -0.28
C ALA A 213 7.74 5.19 -0.25
N MET A 214 7.10 4.53 0.73
CA MET A 214 5.65 4.60 0.91
C MET A 214 5.15 6.00 1.27
N ALA A 215 5.90 6.77 2.04
CA ALA A 215 5.55 8.14 2.37
C ALA A 215 5.67 9.05 1.14
N ALA A 216 6.72 8.89 0.35
CA ALA A 216 6.90 9.61 -0.90
C ALA A 216 5.82 9.25 -1.93
N LEU A 217 5.40 7.96 -2.01
CA LEU A 217 4.28 7.52 -2.85
C LEU A 217 2.98 8.23 -2.48
N ARG A 218 2.62 8.28 -1.19
CA ARG A 218 1.42 9.00 -0.73
C ARG A 218 1.45 10.49 -1.09
N THR A 219 2.63 11.10 -1.07
CA THR A 219 2.77 12.50 -1.52
C THR A 219 2.59 12.61 -3.02
N ALA A 220 3.15 11.68 -3.80
CA ALA A 220 2.96 11.63 -5.26
C ALA A 220 1.49 11.50 -5.64
N GLU A 221 0.73 10.65 -4.96
CA GLU A 221 -0.71 10.47 -5.17
C GLU A 221 -1.50 11.74 -4.83
N ARG A 222 -1.21 12.38 -3.69
CA ARG A 222 -1.91 13.59 -3.24
C ARG A 222 -1.67 14.79 -4.15
N GLU A 223 -0.47 14.92 -4.71
CA GLU A 223 -0.05 16.07 -5.51
C GLU A 223 -0.17 15.84 -7.02
N ASP A 224 -0.69 14.67 -7.42
CA ASP A 224 -0.73 14.21 -8.83
C ASP A 224 0.65 14.30 -9.50
N ALA A 225 1.69 14.03 -8.71
CA ALA A 225 3.08 14.03 -9.13
C ALA A 225 3.52 12.61 -9.48
N GLY A 226 3.91 12.35 -10.72
CA GLY A 226 4.26 10.99 -11.15
C GLY A 226 5.37 10.34 -10.32
N ILE A 227 6.41 11.09 -9.93
CA ILE A 227 7.56 10.59 -9.18
C ILE A 227 7.93 11.57 -8.07
N VAL A 228 8.00 11.07 -6.82
CA VAL A 228 8.43 11.85 -5.66
C VAL A 228 9.57 11.12 -4.94
N ARG A 229 10.61 11.84 -4.59
CA ARG A 229 11.74 11.34 -3.81
C ARG A 229 11.63 11.78 -2.36
N TRP A 230 11.89 10.89 -1.41
CA TRP A 230 11.92 11.21 0.01
C TRP A 230 12.79 12.43 0.32
N THR A 231 13.95 12.55 -0.34
CA THR A 231 14.90 13.66 -0.15
C THR A 231 14.34 15.03 -0.56
N THR A 232 13.26 15.08 -1.34
CA THR A 232 12.62 16.32 -1.78
C THR A 232 11.41 16.72 -0.93
N LEU A 233 10.94 15.84 -0.02
CA LEU A 233 9.70 16.03 0.75
C LEU A 233 9.77 17.19 1.77
N ARG A 234 10.95 17.59 2.23
CA ARG A 234 11.11 18.66 3.22
C ARG A 234 10.18 18.50 4.42
N PHE A 235 9.17 19.39 4.58
CA PHE A 235 8.21 19.32 5.69
C PHE A 235 7.31 18.08 5.64
N ASP A 236 6.99 17.56 4.47
CA ASP A 236 6.18 16.35 4.35
C ASP A 236 6.90 15.10 4.87
N ALA A 237 8.23 15.11 4.92
CA ALA A 237 8.99 14.04 5.58
C ALA A 237 8.69 13.99 7.08
N PHE A 238 8.62 15.14 7.75
CA PHE A 238 8.27 15.21 9.17
C PHE A 238 6.81 14.80 9.41
N ARG A 239 5.90 15.24 8.54
CA ARG A 239 4.48 14.83 8.60
C ARG A 239 4.34 13.33 8.45
N ALA A 240 5.04 12.73 7.49
CA ALA A 240 5.00 11.29 7.27
C ALA A 240 5.56 10.50 8.46
N ALA A 241 6.67 10.97 9.06
CA ALA A 241 7.25 10.39 10.25
C ALA A 241 6.28 10.48 11.45
N ALA A 242 5.70 11.64 11.68
CA ALA A 242 4.74 11.87 12.74
C ALA A 242 3.52 10.95 12.62
N ARG A 243 2.94 10.82 11.41
CA ARG A 243 1.79 9.91 11.14
C ARG A 243 2.11 8.44 11.37
N SER A 244 3.37 8.04 11.24
CA SER A 244 3.78 6.65 11.46
C SER A 244 3.96 6.30 12.93
N ASP A 245 4.14 7.28 13.81
CA ASP A 245 4.29 7.08 15.25
C ASP A 245 2.93 7.00 15.94
N ARG A 246 2.66 5.87 16.60
CA ARG A 246 1.37 5.61 17.25
C ARG A 246 1.12 6.51 18.47
N LEU A 247 2.16 6.85 19.21
CA LEU A 247 2.03 7.73 20.37
C LEU A 247 1.71 9.15 19.93
N TYR A 248 2.42 9.62 18.90
CA TYR A 248 2.16 10.92 18.28
C TYR A 248 0.72 11.03 17.74
N ALA A 249 0.28 10.03 16.97
CA ALA A 249 -1.08 10.00 16.44
C ALA A 249 -2.13 10.09 17.56
N ARG A 250 -1.95 9.34 18.65
CA ARG A 250 -2.85 9.39 19.81
C ARG A 250 -2.82 10.74 20.54
N ALA A 251 -1.66 11.37 20.65
CA ALA A 251 -1.57 12.70 21.25
C ALA A 251 -2.29 13.76 20.40
N ALA A 252 -2.12 13.70 19.07
CA ALA A 252 -2.82 14.58 18.14
C ALA A 252 -4.35 14.34 18.16
N ASP A 253 -4.80 13.08 18.21
CA ASP A 253 -6.22 12.73 18.32
C ASP A 253 -6.82 13.27 19.62
N LEU A 254 -6.13 13.11 20.75
CA LEU A 254 -6.58 13.64 22.04
C LEU A 254 -6.77 15.15 21.99
N LEU A 255 -5.81 15.87 21.44
CA LEU A 255 -5.90 17.33 21.33
C LEU A 255 -7.09 17.76 20.45
N ARG A 256 -7.31 17.07 19.32
CA ARG A 256 -8.46 17.34 18.45
C ARG A 256 -9.79 17.00 19.13
N SER A 257 -9.87 15.88 19.85
CA SER A 257 -11.11 15.48 20.54
C SER A 257 -11.53 16.47 21.61
N LEU A 258 -10.59 17.05 22.37
CA LEU A 258 -10.91 18.07 23.37
C LEU A 258 -11.62 19.29 22.77
N LEU A 259 -11.18 19.73 21.58
CA LEU A 259 -11.82 20.83 20.88
C LEU A 259 -13.16 20.43 20.26
N PHE A 260 -13.24 19.22 19.70
CA PHE A 260 -14.47 18.68 19.12
C PHE A 260 -15.56 18.49 20.16
N ASP A 261 -15.23 17.95 21.32
CA ASP A 261 -16.18 17.75 22.43
C ASP A 261 -16.69 19.10 22.94
N TYR A 262 -15.80 20.10 23.09
CA TYR A 262 -16.20 21.45 23.46
C TYR A 262 -17.14 22.08 22.42
N ASP A 263 -16.84 21.94 21.12
CA ASP A 263 -17.66 22.48 20.04
C ASP A 263 -19.05 21.84 20.04
N ALA A 264 -19.15 20.52 20.28
CA ALA A 264 -20.41 19.79 20.36
C ALA A 264 -21.30 20.24 21.54
N GLU A 265 -20.68 20.58 22.69
CA GLU A 265 -21.40 21.02 23.90
C GLU A 265 -21.83 22.49 23.84
N HIS A 266 -21.10 23.34 23.10
CA HIS A 266 -21.28 24.80 23.17
C HIS A 266 -21.68 25.43 21.84
N ASP A 267 -21.97 24.64 20.80
CA ASP A 267 -22.22 25.12 19.42
C ASP A 267 -21.16 26.13 18.96
N ALA A 268 -19.88 25.71 19.15
CA ALA A 268 -18.71 26.53 18.86
C ALA A 268 -17.95 25.97 17.64
N ASP A 269 -16.98 26.72 17.13
CA ASP A 269 -16.16 26.34 15.97
C ASP A 269 -14.66 26.42 16.34
N LEU A 270 -14.27 25.92 17.49
CA LEU A 270 -12.89 25.97 17.95
C LEU A 270 -11.98 25.05 17.14
N GLY A 271 -12.47 23.85 16.79
CA GLY A 271 -11.74 22.90 15.94
C GLY A 271 -11.39 23.47 14.57
N ALA A 272 -12.40 24.03 13.87
CA ALA A 272 -12.18 24.70 12.58
C ALA A 272 -11.25 25.91 12.71
N THR A 273 -11.36 26.67 13.81
CA THR A 273 -10.48 27.81 14.06
C THR A 273 -9.02 27.35 14.33
N ALA A 274 -8.84 26.28 15.08
CA ALA A 274 -7.52 25.71 15.38
C ALA A 274 -6.81 25.22 14.09
N GLU A 275 -7.54 24.50 13.25
CA GLU A 275 -7.02 24.03 11.96
C GLU A 275 -6.63 25.19 11.05
N ALA A 276 -7.50 26.16 10.86
CA ALA A 276 -7.23 27.33 10.03
C ALA A 276 -6.07 28.16 10.59
N PHE A 277 -5.95 28.30 11.91
CA PHE A 277 -4.85 29.01 12.56
C PHE A 277 -3.50 28.29 12.38
N ALA A 278 -3.50 26.98 12.48
CA ALA A 278 -2.31 26.16 12.17
C ALA A 278 -1.91 26.31 10.70
N ALA A 279 -2.86 26.22 9.77
CA ALA A 279 -2.62 26.37 8.33
C ALA A 279 -2.14 27.78 7.95
N ALA A 280 -2.59 28.80 8.69
CA ALA A 280 -2.15 30.19 8.55
C ALA A 280 -0.82 30.49 9.29
N TYR A 281 -0.13 29.47 9.80
CA TYR A 281 1.12 29.63 10.56
C TYR A 281 1.04 30.61 11.74
N GLY A 282 -0.12 30.68 12.38
CA GLY A 282 -0.35 31.55 13.53
C GLY A 282 -0.72 33.00 13.18
N GLU A 283 -1.03 33.31 11.92
CA GLU A 283 -1.46 34.65 11.51
C GLU A 283 -2.97 34.82 11.68
N VAL A 284 -3.38 35.63 12.65
CA VAL A 284 -4.79 35.90 12.95
C VAL A 284 -5.56 36.48 11.75
N SER A 285 -4.91 37.37 10.97
CA SER A 285 -5.55 38.00 9.81
C SER A 285 -5.88 36.98 8.72
N ARG A 286 -4.91 36.11 8.37
CA ARG A 286 -5.13 35.03 7.39
C ARG A 286 -6.14 33.99 7.88
N THR A 287 -6.12 33.69 9.17
CA THR A 287 -7.12 32.80 9.78
C THR A 287 -8.53 33.39 9.65
N ALA A 288 -8.66 34.69 9.90
CA ALA A 288 -9.94 35.40 9.81
C ALA A 288 -10.46 35.42 8.37
N GLU A 289 -9.58 35.66 7.39
CA GLU A 289 -9.91 35.58 5.96
C GLU A 289 -10.36 34.18 5.55
N ALA A 290 -9.61 33.15 5.94
CA ALA A 290 -9.93 31.75 5.63
C ALA A 290 -11.27 31.29 6.19
N LEU A 291 -11.66 31.81 7.36
CA LEU A 291 -12.91 31.45 8.05
C LEU A 291 -14.07 32.43 7.72
N PHE A 292 -13.84 33.44 6.92
CA PHE A 292 -14.82 34.54 6.67
C PHE A 292 -15.30 35.19 7.97
N GLN A 293 -14.39 35.38 8.93
CA GLN A 293 -14.68 35.94 10.26
C GLN A 293 -13.92 37.23 10.52
N HIS A 294 -14.42 38.02 11.50
CA HIS A 294 -13.67 39.18 11.94
C HIS A 294 -12.45 38.78 12.79
N PRO A 295 -11.30 39.45 12.68
CA PRO A 295 -10.09 39.11 13.47
C PRO A 295 -10.32 39.07 15.00
N ASN A 296 -11.23 39.87 15.54
CA ASN A 296 -11.58 39.84 16.96
C ASN A 296 -12.29 38.54 17.36
N THR A 297 -13.14 37.99 16.49
CA THR A 297 -13.79 36.68 16.70
C THR A 297 -12.72 35.59 16.78
N VAL A 298 -11.76 35.61 15.87
CA VAL A 298 -10.64 34.66 15.87
C VAL A 298 -9.83 34.79 17.18
N ARG A 299 -9.47 36.01 17.60
CA ARG A 299 -8.75 36.20 18.89
C ARG A 299 -9.53 35.67 20.09
N TYR A 300 -10.84 35.88 20.12
CA TYR A 300 -11.70 35.32 21.19
C TYR A 300 -11.66 33.79 21.17
N ARG A 301 -11.83 33.19 20.00
CA ARG A 301 -11.77 31.73 19.85
C ARG A 301 -10.40 31.17 20.21
N LEU A 302 -9.30 31.81 19.83
CA LEU A 302 -7.94 31.40 20.24
C LEU A 302 -7.74 31.44 21.75
N LYS A 303 -8.28 32.46 22.43
CA LYS A 303 -8.25 32.50 23.89
C LYS A 303 -9.00 31.30 24.47
N LYS A 304 -10.17 30.97 23.89
CA LYS A 304 -10.95 29.82 24.34
C LYS A 304 -10.26 28.49 24.09
N ILE A 305 -9.59 28.33 22.92
CA ILE A 305 -8.76 27.16 22.61
C ILE A 305 -7.66 27.00 23.67
N LYS A 306 -6.96 28.09 24.07
CA LYS A 306 -5.98 28.04 25.13
C LYS A 306 -6.56 27.56 26.48
N GLU A 307 -7.77 27.97 26.79
CA GLU A 307 -8.48 27.54 28.00
C GLU A 307 -8.82 26.04 27.95
N VAL A 308 -9.42 25.58 26.84
CA VAL A 308 -9.80 24.16 26.64
C VAL A 308 -8.59 23.24 26.66
N LEU A 309 -7.50 23.65 26.03
CA LEU A 309 -6.26 22.87 25.98
C LEU A 309 -5.38 23.03 27.23
N SER A 310 -5.81 23.84 28.22
CA SER A 310 -5.04 24.12 29.45
C SER A 310 -3.64 24.72 29.19
N VAL A 311 -3.52 25.60 28.19
CA VAL A 311 -2.28 26.27 27.80
C VAL A 311 -2.45 27.80 27.80
N GLN A 312 -3.09 28.35 28.83
CA GLN A 312 -3.46 29.77 28.91
C GLN A 312 -2.25 30.71 28.81
N ASP A 313 -1.10 30.28 29.31
CA ASP A 313 0.15 31.06 29.33
C ASP A 313 0.90 31.01 28.00
N ALA A 314 0.50 30.15 27.05
CA ALA A 314 1.14 30.04 25.77
C ALA A 314 0.95 31.30 24.91
N THR A 315 2.01 31.77 24.29
CA THR A 315 1.94 32.78 23.27
C THR A 315 1.17 32.26 22.03
N ASP A 316 0.72 33.16 21.15
CA ASP A 316 0.05 32.74 19.91
C ASP A 316 0.98 31.93 19.01
N ARG A 317 2.30 32.18 19.06
CA ARG A 317 3.30 31.40 18.31
C ARG A 317 3.42 29.98 18.86
N GLU A 318 3.46 29.80 20.18
CA GLU A 318 3.50 28.48 20.81
C GLU A 318 2.21 27.71 20.57
N LEU A 319 1.06 28.38 20.66
CA LEU A 319 -0.23 27.78 20.29
C LEU A 319 -0.23 27.33 18.83
N ALA A 320 0.22 28.17 17.90
CA ALA A 320 0.30 27.81 16.49
C ALA A 320 1.19 26.60 16.24
N ALA A 321 2.33 26.51 16.93
CA ALA A 321 3.22 25.35 16.85
C ALA A 321 2.54 24.07 17.39
N LEU A 322 1.86 24.15 18.53
CA LEU A 322 1.11 23.03 19.12
C LEU A 322 0.00 22.55 18.16
N LEU A 323 -0.79 23.48 17.63
CA LEU A 323 -1.89 23.16 16.70
C LEU A 323 -1.34 22.62 15.37
N ALA A 324 -0.21 23.14 14.87
CA ALA A 324 0.44 22.61 13.68
C ALA A 324 0.82 21.13 13.84
N LEU A 325 1.35 20.75 15.01
CA LEU A 325 1.64 19.35 15.33
C LEU A 325 0.36 18.48 15.29
N ALA A 326 -0.78 18.98 15.71
CA ALA A 326 -2.03 18.20 15.77
C ALA A 326 -2.81 18.15 14.47
N TYR A 327 -2.80 19.22 13.68
CA TYR A 327 -3.67 19.37 12.51
C TYR A 327 -2.93 19.24 11.18
N LEU A 328 -1.64 19.51 11.12
CA LEU A 328 -0.87 19.46 9.87
C LEU A 328 -0.11 18.15 9.66
N THR A 329 -0.40 17.14 10.46
CA THR A 329 0.22 15.80 10.35
C THR A 329 -0.66 14.76 9.67
#